data_eba508c876e082305c004871ed88bbe9
#
_entry.id   eba508c876e082305c004871ed88bbe9
#
_cell.length_a   1.000
_cell.length_b   1.000
_cell.length_c   1.000
_cell.angle_alpha   90.00
_cell.angle_beta   90.00
_cell.angle_gamma   90.00
#
_symmetry.space_group_name_H-M   'P 1'
#
loop_
_entity.id
_entity.type
_entity.pdbx_description
1 polymer ?
#
loop_
_entity_poly.entity_id
_entity_poly.type
_entity_poly.pdbx_seq_one_letter_code
_entity_poly.pdbx_strand_id
1 'polypeptide(L)'
;MKDEADRELGNRIREMRRDKGITLSEAAKAADVSESFLSQVERGIANPSVASLRRIADALNEPVASLFVGKESEGMLIRAGERRRMAHPRGAYEDFLLTPPTARKLQIIQTVIGPGRGSGDEPYAHNADEECVIVLNGRLDVTVGGTSHRLESGDSLLIDPRQEHSFHNFTEEPTVVLWAMSPSVY
;
A
#
# COMPACT_ATOMS: atom_id res chain seq x y z
N MET A 1 11.59 6.50 -23.73
CA MET A 1 11.54 6.39 -22.24
C MET A 1 10.54 7.37 -21.62
N LYS A 2 10.71 8.71 -21.70
CA LYS A 2 9.74 9.65 -21.10
C LYS A 2 8.37 9.58 -21.76
N ASP A 3 8.32 9.56 -23.08
CA ASP A 3 7.07 9.46 -23.86
C ASP A 3 6.32 8.12 -23.66
N GLU A 4 7.00 7.07 -23.27
CA GLU A 4 6.43 5.75 -23.03
C GLU A 4 5.72 5.71 -21.68
N ALA A 5 6.35 6.22 -20.62
CA ALA A 5 5.74 6.33 -19.31
C ALA A 5 4.48 7.23 -19.30
N ASP A 6 4.52 8.34 -20.08
CA ASP A 6 3.38 9.24 -20.22
C ASP A 6 2.21 8.56 -20.97
N ARG A 7 2.51 7.71 -21.96
CA ARG A 7 1.50 6.92 -22.66
C ARG A 7 0.91 5.81 -21.79
N GLU A 8 1.75 5.12 -21.02
CA GLU A 8 1.29 4.09 -20.08
C GLU A 8 0.34 4.68 -19.03
N LEU A 9 0.72 5.80 -18.42
CA LEU A 9 -0.13 6.53 -17.48
C LEU A 9 -1.47 6.95 -18.13
N GLY A 10 -1.42 7.52 -19.33
CA GLY A 10 -2.62 7.95 -20.05
C GLY A 10 -3.55 6.80 -20.41
N ASN A 11 -3.00 5.69 -20.89
CA ASN A 11 -3.75 4.48 -21.18
C ASN A 11 -4.41 3.92 -19.91
N ARG A 12 -3.70 3.94 -18.78
CA ARG A 12 -4.20 3.47 -17.51
C ARG A 12 -5.39 4.28 -17.01
N ILE A 13 -5.29 5.60 -17.06
CA ILE A 13 -6.40 6.51 -16.71
C ILE A 13 -7.62 6.21 -17.59
N ARG A 14 -7.42 6.01 -18.89
CA ARG A 14 -8.49 5.71 -19.83
C ARG A 14 -9.16 4.37 -19.57
N GLU A 15 -8.38 3.32 -19.28
CA GLU A 15 -8.89 1.99 -18.93
C GLU A 15 -9.73 2.06 -17.67
N MET A 16 -9.21 2.62 -16.57
CA MET A 16 -9.92 2.79 -15.31
C MET A 16 -11.26 3.53 -15.48
N ARG A 17 -11.25 4.61 -16.26
CA ARG A 17 -12.47 5.35 -16.56
C ARG A 17 -13.50 4.49 -17.29
N ARG A 18 -13.07 3.73 -18.30
CA ARG A 18 -13.95 2.86 -19.10
C ARG A 18 -14.50 1.69 -18.30
N ASP A 19 -13.68 1.07 -17.47
CA ASP A 19 -14.08 -0.06 -16.63
C ASP A 19 -15.17 0.35 -15.62
N LYS A 20 -15.17 1.63 -15.23
CA LYS A 20 -16.21 2.22 -14.37
C LYS A 20 -17.43 2.74 -15.16
N GLY A 21 -17.42 2.64 -16.48
CA GLY A 21 -18.50 3.15 -17.33
C GLY A 21 -18.63 4.67 -17.34
N ILE A 22 -17.60 5.41 -16.89
CA ILE A 22 -17.60 6.88 -16.81
C ILE A 22 -17.21 7.47 -18.18
N THR A 23 -17.98 8.43 -18.69
CA THR A 23 -17.64 9.15 -19.92
C THR A 23 -16.46 10.11 -19.70
N LEU A 24 -15.79 10.51 -20.78
CA LEU A 24 -14.69 11.49 -20.70
C LEU A 24 -15.15 12.81 -20.10
N SER A 25 -16.35 13.27 -20.49
CA SER A 25 -16.96 14.51 -20.00
C SER A 25 -17.27 14.46 -18.51
N GLU A 26 -17.85 13.36 -18.02
CA GLU A 26 -18.13 13.16 -16.60
C GLU A 26 -16.85 13.14 -15.75
N ALA A 27 -15.83 12.40 -16.19
CA ALA A 27 -14.54 12.35 -15.50
C ALA A 27 -13.84 13.71 -15.49
N ALA A 28 -13.83 14.42 -16.60
CA ALA A 28 -13.25 15.76 -16.69
C ALA A 28 -13.94 16.76 -15.75
N LYS A 29 -15.28 16.73 -15.72
CA LYS A 29 -16.08 17.55 -14.81
C LYS A 29 -15.80 17.23 -13.35
N ALA A 30 -15.76 15.95 -13.01
CA ALA A 30 -15.48 15.51 -11.63
C ALA A 30 -14.05 15.85 -11.17
N ALA A 31 -13.08 15.80 -12.09
CA ALA A 31 -11.68 16.16 -11.83
C ALA A 31 -11.39 17.67 -11.90
N ASP A 32 -12.40 18.50 -12.19
CA ASP A 32 -12.23 19.95 -12.41
C ASP A 32 -11.12 20.26 -13.43
N VAL A 33 -11.20 19.60 -14.61
CA VAL A 33 -10.33 19.83 -15.75
C VAL A 33 -11.15 19.93 -17.03
N SER A 34 -10.57 20.48 -18.10
CA SER A 34 -11.24 20.47 -19.39
C SER A 34 -11.23 19.07 -20.01
N GLU A 35 -12.29 18.73 -20.74
CA GLU A 35 -12.41 17.47 -21.48
C GLU A 35 -11.23 17.29 -22.49
N SER A 36 -10.86 18.39 -23.15
CA SER A 36 -9.71 18.42 -24.06
C SER A 36 -8.40 18.07 -23.34
N PHE A 37 -8.17 18.62 -22.14
CA PHE A 37 -6.98 18.32 -21.35
C PHE A 37 -6.97 16.84 -20.91
N LEU A 38 -8.08 16.33 -20.37
CA LEU A 38 -8.15 14.92 -19.95
C LEU A 38 -7.95 13.99 -21.15
N SER A 39 -8.52 14.31 -22.31
CA SER A 39 -8.29 13.56 -23.55
C SER A 39 -6.82 13.55 -23.98
N GLN A 40 -6.10 14.66 -23.82
CA GLN A 40 -4.67 14.74 -24.10
C GLN A 40 -3.84 13.92 -23.11
N VAL A 41 -4.20 13.94 -21.82
CA VAL A 41 -3.58 13.11 -20.79
C VAL A 41 -3.79 11.62 -21.11
N GLU A 42 -5.01 11.19 -21.41
CA GLU A 42 -5.32 9.80 -21.78
C GLU A 42 -4.58 9.30 -23.03
N ARG A 43 -4.13 10.20 -23.89
CA ARG A 43 -3.32 9.88 -25.09
C ARG A 43 -1.82 10.01 -24.85
N GLY A 44 -1.38 10.38 -23.64
CA GLY A 44 0.02 10.61 -23.32
C GLY A 44 0.62 11.84 -24.04
N ILE A 45 -0.23 12.80 -24.46
CA ILE A 45 0.19 14.03 -25.17
C ILE A 45 0.45 15.16 -24.17
N ALA A 46 -0.34 15.23 -23.09
CA ALA A 46 -0.19 16.22 -22.05
C ALA A 46 0.31 15.57 -20.75
N ASN A 47 1.24 16.25 -20.08
CA ASN A 47 1.76 15.86 -18.76
C ASN A 47 0.95 16.56 -17.66
N PRO A 48 0.12 15.83 -16.88
CA PRO A 48 -0.60 16.41 -15.78
C PRO A 48 0.32 16.72 -14.59
N SER A 49 0.03 17.80 -13.88
CA SER A 49 0.68 18.06 -12.59
C SER A 49 0.24 17.03 -11.55
N VAL A 50 1.00 16.88 -10.45
CA VAL A 50 0.64 16.01 -9.32
C VAL A 50 -0.75 16.38 -8.77
N ALA A 51 -1.08 17.67 -8.71
CA ALA A 51 -2.39 18.13 -8.28
C ALA A 51 -3.51 17.69 -9.25
N SER A 52 -3.25 17.74 -10.57
CA SER A 52 -4.20 17.26 -11.58
C SER A 52 -4.36 15.74 -11.53
N LEU A 53 -3.28 15.00 -11.32
CA LEU A 53 -3.33 13.53 -11.14
C LEU A 53 -4.16 13.13 -9.93
N ARG A 54 -4.02 13.85 -8.81
CA ARG A 54 -4.83 13.60 -7.62
C ARG A 54 -6.32 13.80 -7.92
N ARG A 55 -6.71 14.92 -8.55
CA ARG A 55 -8.11 15.18 -8.90
C ARG A 55 -8.67 14.14 -9.88
N ILE A 56 -7.86 13.71 -10.85
CA ILE A 56 -8.26 12.65 -11.79
C ILE A 56 -8.46 11.32 -11.05
N ALA A 57 -7.55 10.94 -10.15
CA ALA A 57 -7.67 9.75 -9.33
C ALA A 57 -8.91 9.79 -8.43
N ASP A 58 -9.15 10.93 -7.75
CA ASP A 58 -10.33 11.15 -6.91
C ASP A 58 -11.62 11.04 -7.74
N ALA A 59 -11.66 11.64 -8.95
CA ALA A 59 -12.80 11.54 -9.87
C ALA A 59 -13.09 10.09 -10.31
N LEU A 60 -12.06 9.26 -10.37
CA LEU A 60 -12.16 7.84 -10.65
C LEU A 60 -12.40 6.99 -9.40
N ASN A 61 -12.43 7.61 -8.21
CA ASN A 61 -12.48 6.92 -6.92
C ASN A 61 -11.37 5.86 -6.79
N GLU A 62 -10.14 6.28 -7.12
CA GLU A 62 -8.93 5.45 -7.07
C GLU A 62 -7.82 6.18 -6.32
N PRO A 63 -6.95 5.44 -5.59
CA PRO A 63 -5.72 6.01 -5.08
C PRO A 63 -4.82 6.51 -6.22
N VAL A 64 -4.11 7.63 -6.03
CA VAL A 64 -3.18 8.15 -7.05
C VAL A 64 -2.13 7.12 -7.46
N ALA A 65 -1.69 6.28 -6.51
CA ALA A 65 -0.72 5.22 -6.76
C ALA A 65 -1.19 4.22 -7.82
N SER A 66 -2.50 3.92 -7.90
CA SER A 66 -3.05 2.98 -8.89
C SER A 66 -2.93 3.48 -10.33
N LEU A 67 -2.76 4.79 -10.54
CA LEU A 67 -2.51 5.34 -11.87
C LEU A 67 -1.15 4.94 -12.45
N PHE A 68 -0.19 4.58 -11.59
CA PHE A 68 1.19 4.23 -11.96
C PHE A 68 1.47 2.73 -11.93
N VAL A 69 0.47 1.94 -11.57
CA VAL A 69 0.58 0.48 -11.53
C VAL A 69 0.32 -0.08 -12.93
N GLY A 70 1.35 -0.64 -13.57
CA GLY A 70 1.23 -1.27 -14.91
C GLY A 70 0.32 -2.50 -14.91
N LYS A 71 -0.08 -2.97 -16.11
CA LYS A 71 -0.90 -4.18 -16.29
C LYS A 71 -0.32 -5.45 -15.65
N GLU A 72 0.99 -5.52 -15.50
CA GLU A 72 1.67 -6.62 -14.81
C GLU A 72 1.30 -6.72 -13.32
N SER A 73 0.79 -5.62 -12.74
CA SER A 73 0.32 -5.58 -11.35
C SER A 73 -1.20 -5.79 -11.19
N GLU A 74 -1.94 -6.01 -12.27
CA GLU A 74 -3.40 -6.27 -12.23
C GLU A 74 -3.73 -7.71 -11.83
N GLY A 75 -2.75 -8.59 -11.79
CA GLY A 75 -2.92 -9.97 -11.36
C GLY A 75 -3.21 -10.08 -9.86
N MET A 76 -4.08 -11.01 -9.49
CA MET A 76 -4.29 -11.39 -8.09
C MET A 76 -3.07 -12.15 -7.52
N LEU A 77 -2.16 -12.58 -8.37
CA LEU A 77 -0.99 -13.38 -8.00
C LEU A 77 0.26 -12.51 -7.88
N ILE A 78 0.89 -12.53 -6.72
CA ILE A 78 2.22 -11.96 -6.50
C ILE A 78 3.21 -13.12 -6.27
N ARG A 79 4.20 -13.23 -7.13
CA ARG A 79 5.28 -14.21 -6.96
C ARG A 79 6.24 -13.76 -5.86
N ALA A 80 6.82 -14.71 -5.14
CA ALA A 80 7.72 -14.39 -4.02
C ALA A 80 8.91 -13.49 -4.41
N GLY A 81 9.45 -13.65 -5.63
CA GLY A 81 10.53 -12.82 -6.17
C GLY A 81 10.10 -11.46 -6.71
N GLU A 82 8.79 -11.19 -6.81
CA GLU A 82 8.21 -9.97 -7.40
C GLU A 82 7.55 -9.08 -6.32
N ARG A 83 7.68 -9.46 -5.05
CA ARG A 83 7.12 -8.71 -3.94
C ARG A 83 7.71 -7.32 -3.87
N ARG A 84 6.85 -6.31 -3.80
CA ARG A 84 7.28 -4.93 -3.62
C ARG A 84 7.87 -4.76 -2.22
N ARG A 85 9.15 -4.38 -2.17
CA ARG A 85 9.79 -3.95 -0.93
C ARG A 85 9.35 -2.53 -0.60
N MET A 86 8.89 -2.33 0.63
CA MET A 86 8.54 -1.00 1.14
C MET A 86 9.76 -0.39 1.80
N ALA A 87 10.03 0.89 1.50
CA ALA A 87 11.15 1.59 2.09
C ALA A 87 10.75 2.16 3.46
N HIS A 88 11.50 1.80 4.49
CA HIS A 88 11.38 2.42 5.81
C HIS A 88 12.50 3.43 6.05
N PRO A 89 12.16 4.66 6.50
CA PRO A 89 13.17 5.71 6.72
C PRO A 89 14.25 5.33 7.72
N ARG A 90 13.98 4.42 8.64
CA ARG A 90 14.88 4.00 9.72
C ARG A 90 15.61 2.68 9.48
N GLY A 91 15.30 1.95 8.40
CA GLY A 91 16.00 0.72 7.98
C GLY A 91 16.08 -0.40 9.04
N ALA A 92 15.18 -0.37 10.02
CA ALA A 92 15.22 -1.29 11.17
C ALA A 92 14.68 -2.69 10.85
N TYR A 93 13.88 -2.81 9.77
CA TYR A 93 13.27 -4.05 9.30
C TYR A 93 12.95 -3.95 7.80
N GLU A 94 12.61 -5.07 7.18
CA GLU A 94 12.28 -5.16 5.77
C GLU A 94 10.83 -5.59 5.59
N ASP A 95 10.05 -4.75 4.92
CA ASP A 95 8.65 -5.02 4.59
C ASP A 95 8.49 -5.39 3.13
N PHE A 96 7.68 -6.42 2.91
CA PHE A 96 7.29 -6.90 1.59
C PHE A 96 5.76 -6.94 1.49
N LEU A 97 5.21 -6.17 0.56
CA LEU A 97 3.77 -6.18 0.30
C LEU A 97 3.39 -7.50 -0.40
N LEU A 98 2.45 -8.24 0.19
CA LEU A 98 1.97 -9.52 -0.32
C LEU A 98 0.64 -9.40 -1.06
N THR A 99 -0.09 -8.31 -0.85
CA THR A 99 -1.32 -8.01 -1.58
C THR A 99 -1.04 -7.13 -2.78
N PRO A 100 -1.76 -7.30 -3.90
CA PRO A 100 -1.59 -6.43 -5.05
C PRO A 100 -2.01 -5.00 -4.71
N PRO A 101 -1.44 -3.97 -5.39
CA PRO A 101 -1.81 -2.56 -5.16
C PRO A 101 -3.30 -2.26 -5.41
N THR A 102 -3.99 -3.16 -6.10
CA THR A 102 -5.43 -3.08 -6.35
C THR A 102 -6.30 -3.56 -5.19
N ALA A 103 -5.71 -4.20 -4.18
CA ALA A 103 -6.43 -4.64 -2.98
C ALA A 103 -6.88 -3.43 -2.15
N ARG A 104 -8.20 -3.32 -1.90
CA ARG A 104 -8.80 -2.16 -1.21
C ARG A 104 -9.21 -2.45 0.22
N LYS A 105 -9.54 -3.71 0.52
CA LYS A 105 -10.12 -4.12 1.80
C LYS A 105 -9.16 -4.91 2.66
N LEU A 106 -8.13 -5.47 2.06
CA LEU A 106 -7.16 -6.30 2.77
C LEU A 106 -5.76 -5.92 2.31
N GLN A 107 -4.89 -5.65 3.26
CA GLN A 107 -3.46 -5.49 3.04
C GLN A 107 -2.71 -6.52 3.86
N ILE A 108 -1.78 -7.23 3.23
CA ILE A 108 -0.90 -8.17 3.92
C ILE A 108 0.54 -7.76 3.65
N ILE A 109 1.28 -7.56 4.73
CA ILE A 109 2.70 -7.22 4.71
C ILE A 109 3.47 -8.34 5.42
N GLN A 110 4.51 -8.83 4.80
CA GLN A 110 5.49 -9.68 5.48
C GLN A 110 6.65 -8.80 5.93
N THR A 111 6.98 -8.85 7.22
CA THR A 111 8.11 -8.14 7.80
C THR A 111 9.18 -9.10 8.26
N VAL A 112 10.42 -8.79 7.91
CA VAL A 112 11.62 -9.47 8.44
C VAL A 112 12.30 -8.51 9.40
N ILE A 113 12.32 -8.86 10.67
CA ILE A 113 12.81 -8.03 11.76
C ILE A 113 14.13 -8.63 12.27
N GLY A 114 15.22 -7.91 12.07
CA GLY A 114 16.55 -8.35 12.52
C GLY A 114 16.66 -8.43 14.06
N PRO A 115 17.73 -9.07 14.57
CA PRO A 115 18.02 -9.14 15.99
C PRO A 115 18.10 -7.77 16.65
N GLY A 116 17.44 -7.60 17.79
CA GLY A 116 17.41 -6.34 18.54
C GLY A 116 16.76 -5.17 17.79
N ARG A 117 15.91 -5.45 16.79
CA ARG A 117 15.23 -4.42 15.98
C ARG A 117 13.74 -4.42 16.23
N GLY A 118 13.10 -3.31 15.87
CA GLY A 118 11.65 -3.11 16.03
C GLY A 118 11.20 -1.82 15.39
N SER A 119 9.99 -1.39 15.75
CA SER A 119 9.35 -0.17 15.23
C SER A 119 10.03 1.13 15.69
N GLY A 120 10.95 1.07 16.64
CA GLY A 120 11.61 2.21 17.27
C GLY A 120 11.06 2.51 18.67
N ASP A 121 11.55 3.59 19.26
CA ASP A 121 11.24 3.95 20.65
C ASP A 121 9.89 4.66 20.78
N GLU A 122 9.37 5.24 19.71
CA GLU A 122 8.09 5.92 19.69
C GLU A 122 6.99 4.96 19.21
N PRO A 123 5.95 4.68 20.01
CA PRO A 123 4.76 3.96 19.53
C PRO A 123 4.08 4.73 18.39
N TYR A 124 3.40 4.01 17.53
CA TYR A 124 2.69 4.58 16.40
C TYR A 124 1.26 4.03 16.35
N ALA A 125 0.39 4.74 15.64
CA ALA A 125 -0.96 4.33 15.33
C ALA A 125 -1.28 4.66 13.88
N HIS A 126 -2.23 3.91 13.29
CA HIS A 126 -2.68 4.18 11.93
C HIS A 126 -4.18 3.90 11.76
N ASN A 127 -4.75 4.45 10.69
CA ASN A 127 -6.19 4.41 10.47
C ASN A 127 -6.58 3.15 9.67
N ALA A 128 -6.70 2.02 10.39
CA ALA A 128 -7.39 0.82 9.90
C ALA A 128 -8.43 0.41 10.96
N ASP A 129 -9.35 -0.47 10.58
CA ASP A 129 -10.39 -0.96 11.51
C ASP A 129 -9.87 -2.11 12.36
N GLU A 130 -9.09 -3.01 11.75
CA GLU A 130 -8.52 -4.17 12.39
C GLU A 130 -7.12 -4.46 11.83
N GLU A 131 -6.24 -4.95 12.69
CA GLU A 131 -4.93 -5.46 12.32
C GLU A 131 -4.65 -6.75 13.08
N CYS A 132 -4.17 -7.76 12.37
CA CYS A 132 -3.72 -9.02 12.94
C CYS A 132 -2.25 -9.24 12.64
N VAL A 133 -1.43 -9.41 13.67
CA VAL A 133 -0.06 -9.87 13.54
C VAL A 133 0.02 -11.38 13.74
N ILE A 134 0.78 -12.07 12.88
CA ILE A 134 0.99 -13.52 12.93
C ILE A 134 2.49 -13.77 12.87
N VAL A 135 3.05 -14.44 13.86
CA VAL A 135 4.48 -14.82 13.86
C VAL A 135 4.66 -16.09 13.04
N LEU A 136 5.36 -15.99 11.91
CA LEU A 136 5.68 -17.14 11.06
C LEU A 136 6.92 -17.89 11.54
N ASN A 137 7.93 -17.13 12.01
CA ASN A 137 9.18 -17.70 12.51
C ASN A 137 9.80 -16.75 13.53
N GLY A 138 10.41 -17.28 14.59
CA GLY A 138 11.04 -16.51 15.65
C GLY A 138 10.08 -16.12 16.77
N ARG A 139 10.33 -14.97 17.39
CA ARG A 139 9.54 -14.40 18.50
C ARG A 139 9.41 -12.90 18.32
N LEU A 140 8.30 -12.34 18.80
CA LEU A 140 8.04 -10.91 18.74
C LEU A 140 7.36 -10.45 20.02
N ASP A 141 7.87 -9.39 20.63
CA ASP A 141 7.14 -8.66 21.64
C ASP A 141 6.36 -7.53 20.96
N VAL A 142 5.03 -7.49 21.17
CA VAL A 142 4.13 -6.46 20.65
C VAL A 142 3.50 -5.75 21.83
N THR A 143 3.62 -4.43 21.89
CA THR A 143 2.99 -3.61 22.94
C THR A 143 1.85 -2.81 22.33
N VAL A 144 0.65 -2.91 22.91
CA VAL A 144 -0.57 -2.23 22.47
C VAL A 144 -1.18 -1.53 23.67
N GLY A 145 -1.40 -0.21 23.62
CA GLY A 145 -1.96 0.56 24.71
C GLY A 145 -1.23 0.38 26.04
N GLY A 146 0.08 0.17 26.00
CA GLY A 146 0.93 -0.08 27.17
C GLY A 146 0.96 -1.53 27.68
N THR A 147 0.20 -2.45 27.09
CA THR A 147 0.23 -3.88 27.43
C THR A 147 1.12 -4.63 26.46
N SER A 148 2.12 -5.35 26.96
CA SER A 148 3.06 -6.15 26.16
C SER A 148 2.58 -7.60 26.04
N HIS A 149 2.64 -8.11 24.83
CA HIS A 149 2.34 -9.49 24.46
C HIS A 149 3.57 -10.12 23.83
N ARG A 150 4.04 -11.25 24.35
CA ARG A 150 5.11 -12.04 23.75
C ARG A 150 4.51 -13.11 22.88
N LEU A 151 4.84 -13.07 21.59
CA LEU A 151 4.36 -14.01 20.59
C LEU A 151 5.48 -14.94 20.16
N GLU A 152 5.18 -16.21 20.01
CA GLU A 152 6.06 -17.26 19.46
C GLU A 152 5.56 -17.68 18.06
N SER A 153 6.38 -18.45 17.34
CA SER A 153 5.99 -19.00 16.01
C SER A 153 4.64 -19.72 16.07
N GLY A 154 3.72 -19.30 15.21
CA GLY A 154 2.35 -19.80 15.13
C GLY A 154 1.34 -18.98 15.91
N ASP A 155 1.78 -18.09 16.81
CA ASP A 155 0.88 -17.22 17.54
C ASP A 155 0.36 -16.09 16.66
N SER A 156 -0.84 -15.60 17.00
CA SER A 156 -1.44 -14.42 16.40
C SER A 156 -2.05 -13.50 17.47
N LEU A 157 -2.02 -12.20 17.19
CA LEU A 157 -2.63 -11.17 18.04
C LEU A 157 -3.44 -10.22 17.17
N LEU A 158 -4.73 -10.06 17.48
CA LEU A 158 -5.58 -9.04 16.89
C LEU A 158 -5.47 -7.76 17.72
N ILE A 159 -5.23 -6.64 17.04
CA ILE A 159 -5.10 -5.32 17.67
C ILE A 159 -6.06 -4.31 17.03
N ASP A 160 -6.44 -3.28 17.78
CA ASP A 160 -7.02 -2.06 17.22
C ASP A 160 -5.86 -1.13 16.83
N PRO A 161 -5.58 -0.94 15.53
CA PRO A 161 -4.41 -0.19 15.06
C PRO A 161 -4.49 1.31 15.35
N ARG A 162 -5.64 1.82 15.81
CA ARG A 162 -5.81 3.21 16.28
C ARG A 162 -5.24 3.42 17.67
N GLN A 163 -4.99 2.35 18.43
CA GLN A 163 -4.25 2.44 19.67
C GLN A 163 -2.76 2.51 19.39
N GLU A 164 -2.04 3.28 20.18
CA GLU A 164 -0.58 3.32 20.12
C GLU A 164 0.00 1.92 20.35
N HIS A 165 0.82 1.47 19.40
CA HIS A 165 1.46 0.17 19.45
C HIS A 165 2.90 0.24 18.97
N SER A 166 3.68 -0.76 19.34
CA SER A 166 5.06 -0.95 18.94
C SER A 166 5.40 -2.43 18.95
N PHE A 167 6.47 -2.80 18.25
CA PHE A 167 6.97 -4.16 18.27
C PHE A 167 8.49 -4.19 18.36
N HIS A 168 9.02 -5.28 18.91
CA HIS A 168 10.46 -5.48 19.06
C HIS A 168 10.84 -6.96 19.03
N ASN A 169 11.90 -7.29 18.30
CA ASN A 169 12.54 -8.59 18.31
C ASN A 169 13.72 -8.56 19.28
N PHE A 170 13.56 -9.12 20.48
CA PHE A 170 14.60 -9.22 21.51
C PHE A 170 15.51 -10.44 21.35
N THR A 171 15.34 -11.22 20.30
CA THR A 171 16.14 -12.43 20.08
C THR A 171 17.40 -12.13 19.28
N GLU A 172 18.31 -13.11 19.21
CA GLU A 172 19.54 -13.05 18.42
C GLU A 172 19.33 -13.49 16.97
N GLU A 173 18.12 -14.01 16.64
CA GLU A 173 17.74 -14.49 15.32
C GLU A 173 16.70 -13.55 14.68
N PRO A 174 16.63 -13.50 13.34
CA PRO A 174 15.58 -12.75 12.66
C PRO A 174 14.21 -13.33 12.94
N THR A 175 13.22 -12.45 13.12
CA THR A 175 11.81 -12.81 13.26
C THR A 175 11.06 -12.46 11.97
N VAL A 176 10.20 -13.37 11.52
CA VAL A 176 9.36 -13.18 10.33
C VAL A 176 7.90 -13.16 10.75
N VAL A 177 7.21 -12.08 10.40
CA VAL A 177 5.80 -11.89 10.76
C VAL A 177 4.96 -11.50 9.55
N LEU A 178 3.65 -11.73 9.65
CA LEU A 178 2.65 -11.15 8.75
C LEU A 178 1.81 -10.14 9.53
N TRP A 179 1.56 -9.00 8.90
CA TRP A 179 0.58 -8.01 9.31
C TRP A 179 -0.56 -8.05 8.30
N ALA A 180 -1.76 -8.35 8.77
CA ALA A 180 -2.98 -8.36 7.97
C ALA A 180 -3.88 -7.22 8.45
N MET A 181 -4.12 -6.22 7.60
CA MET A 181 -4.87 -5.01 7.93
C MET A 181 -6.11 -4.86 7.06
N SER A 182 -7.19 -4.37 7.65
CA SER A 182 -8.42 -4.03 6.94
C SER A 182 -8.98 -2.70 7.48
N PRO A 183 -9.35 -1.74 6.58
CA PRO A 183 -9.00 -1.71 5.16
C PRO A 183 -7.51 -1.50 4.92
N SER A 184 -7.09 -1.57 3.65
CA SER A 184 -5.71 -1.23 3.25
C SER A 184 -5.36 0.21 3.64
N VAL A 185 -4.18 0.42 4.24
CA VAL A 185 -3.73 1.74 4.73
C VAL A 185 -2.67 2.41 3.83
N TYR A 186 -2.13 1.70 2.83
CA TYR A 186 -1.10 2.19 1.89
C TYR A 186 -1.53 2.02 0.44
#